data_99cb31c8fd2f5881b8957d9208f2bf8f
#
_entry.id   99cb31c8fd2f5881b8957d9208f2bf8f
#
_cell.length_a   1.000
_cell.length_b   1.000
_cell.length_c   1.000
_cell.angle_alpha   90.00
_cell.angle_beta   90.00
_cell.angle_gamma   90.00
#
_symmetry.space_group_name_H-M   'P 1'
#
loop_
_entity.id
_entity.type
_entity.pdbx_description
1 polymer ?
#
loop_
_entity_poly.entity_id
_entity_poly.type
_entity_poly.pdbx_seq_one_letter_code
_entity_poly.pdbx_strand_id
1 'polypeptide(L)'
;MLDIACGSGRHLASFAARQHAVTGVDRDTNQARLHAPSAELLCADIENNPWPLQTDGVLRTFGAVVVTNYLWRPLLETVVNSVAPGGVLLYETFAAGNEALGRPSRPDFLLQPGELLQACAGLQVVAYENGTLQDPPRVVQRIAAIRAPADHRRHPEIWRLAL
;
A
#
# COMPACT_ATOMS: atom_id res chain seq x y z
N MET A 1 -5.96 -7.37 6.74
CA MET A 1 -5.25 -6.49 5.80
C MET A 1 -4.25 -5.61 6.55
N LEU A 2 -3.23 -5.10 5.89
CA LEU A 2 -2.26 -4.14 6.42
C LEU A 2 -2.47 -2.78 5.75
N ASP A 3 -2.50 -1.70 6.54
CA ASP A 3 -2.50 -0.30 6.07
C ASP A 3 -1.19 0.36 6.53
N ILE A 4 -0.33 0.72 5.59
CA ILE A 4 0.99 1.31 5.84
C ILE A 4 0.89 2.83 5.76
N ALA A 5 1.42 3.52 6.77
CA ALA A 5 1.19 4.95 7.00
C ALA A 5 -0.32 5.25 7.06
N CYS A 6 -1.02 4.54 7.95
CA CYS A 6 -2.48 4.47 7.99
C CYS A 6 -3.17 5.78 8.40
N GLY A 7 -2.42 6.77 8.92
CA GLY A 7 -2.92 8.07 9.31
C GLY A 7 -4.13 7.99 10.24
N SER A 8 -5.26 8.55 9.80
CA SER A 8 -6.51 8.50 10.59
C SER A 8 -7.21 7.14 10.61
N GLY A 9 -6.71 6.14 9.88
CA GLY A 9 -7.28 4.79 9.87
C GLY A 9 -8.54 4.62 9.01
N ARG A 10 -8.76 5.48 8.01
CA ARG A 10 -9.97 5.42 7.15
C ARG A 10 -10.14 4.06 6.45
N HIS A 11 -9.05 3.47 5.96
CA HIS A 11 -9.08 2.15 5.32
C HIS A 11 -9.27 1.05 6.37
N LEU A 12 -8.57 1.15 7.52
CA LEU A 12 -8.76 0.23 8.63
C LEU A 12 -10.24 0.14 9.04
N ALA A 13 -10.89 1.30 9.25
CA ALA A 13 -12.30 1.36 9.60
C ALA A 13 -13.19 0.71 8.53
N SER A 14 -12.92 0.99 7.24
CA SER A 14 -13.69 0.42 6.12
C SER A 14 -13.59 -1.10 6.03
N PHE A 15 -12.39 -1.67 6.24
CA PHE A 15 -12.19 -3.11 6.22
C PHE A 15 -12.67 -3.79 7.50
N ALA A 16 -12.49 -3.15 8.68
CA ALA A 16 -13.00 -3.66 9.94
C ALA A 16 -14.53 -3.76 9.95
N ALA A 17 -15.23 -2.77 9.37
CA ALA A 17 -16.70 -2.81 9.20
C ALA A 17 -17.17 -4.00 8.36
N ARG A 18 -16.30 -4.57 7.53
CA ARG A 18 -16.53 -5.79 6.74
C ARG A 18 -16.00 -7.06 7.42
N GLN A 19 -15.72 -6.98 8.72
CA GLN A 19 -15.26 -8.09 9.55
C GLN A 19 -13.87 -8.67 9.14
N HIS A 20 -13.05 -7.89 8.45
CA HIS A 20 -11.66 -8.27 8.19
C HIS A 20 -10.78 -7.94 9.40
N ALA A 21 -9.85 -8.81 9.73
CA ALA A 21 -8.74 -8.49 10.62
C ALA A 21 -7.86 -7.41 9.97
N VAL A 22 -7.61 -6.31 10.69
CA VAL A 22 -6.89 -5.14 10.18
C VAL A 22 -5.72 -4.79 11.09
N THR A 23 -4.60 -4.47 10.47
CA THR A 23 -3.37 -4.01 11.12
C THR A 23 -2.97 -2.69 10.49
N GLY A 24 -2.66 -1.68 11.29
CA GLY A 24 -2.19 -0.38 10.84
C GLY A 24 -0.82 -0.05 11.43
N VAL A 25 0.02 0.59 10.62
CA VAL A 25 1.32 1.11 11.06
C VAL A 25 1.39 2.59 10.72
N ASP A 26 1.72 3.43 11.70
CA ASP A 26 1.93 4.87 11.53
C ASP A 26 2.80 5.42 12.67
N ARG A 27 3.40 6.58 12.48
CA ARG A 27 4.12 7.31 13.55
C ARG A 27 3.17 7.83 14.63
N ASP A 28 1.92 8.11 14.27
CA ASP A 28 0.85 8.50 15.19
C ASP A 28 -0.42 7.70 14.90
N THR A 29 -0.80 6.84 15.83
CA THR A 29 -1.98 5.98 15.72
C THR A 29 -3.19 6.49 16.52
N ASN A 30 -3.12 7.70 17.10
CA ASN A 30 -4.19 8.19 17.97
C ASN A 30 -5.53 8.31 17.24
N GLN A 31 -5.55 8.89 16.05
CA GLN A 31 -6.78 9.01 15.26
C GLN A 31 -7.27 7.65 14.74
N ALA A 32 -6.35 6.79 14.30
CA ALA A 32 -6.69 5.44 13.86
C ALA A 32 -7.35 4.61 14.97
N ARG A 33 -6.90 4.77 16.22
CA ARG A 33 -7.49 4.11 17.39
C ARG A 33 -8.94 4.51 17.65
N LEU A 34 -9.28 5.75 17.35
CA LEU A 34 -10.66 6.25 17.48
C LEU A 34 -11.57 5.71 16.37
N HIS A 35 -11.06 5.70 15.11
CA HIS A 35 -11.85 5.31 13.95
C HIS A 35 -11.93 3.80 13.72
N ALA A 36 -10.91 3.05 14.14
CA ALA A 36 -10.84 1.60 13.99
C ALA A 36 -10.40 0.94 15.31
N PRO A 37 -11.24 0.96 16.37
CA PRO A 37 -10.86 0.50 17.71
C PRO A 37 -10.53 -0.99 17.78
N SER A 38 -10.98 -1.79 16.83
CA SER A 38 -10.68 -3.22 16.72
C SER A 38 -9.38 -3.52 15.96
N ALA A 39 -8.70 -2.50 15.40
CA ALA A 39 -7.49 -2.68 14.65
C ALA A 39 -6.29 -2.98 15.57
N GLU A 40 -5.41 -3.86 15.12
CA GLU A 40 -4.04 -3.94 15.64
C GLU A 40 -3.27 -2.72 15.15
N LEU A 41 -2.82 -1.86 16.07
CA LEU A 41 -2.14 -0.61 15.72
C LEU A 41 -0.71 -0.61 16.27
N LEU A 42 0.26 -0.44 15.36
CA LEU A 42 1.67 -0.29 15.69
C LEU A 42 2.07 1.18 15.48
N CYS A 43 2.39 1.86 16.59
CA CYS A 43 2.96 3.19 16.56
C CYS A 43 4.47 3.07 16.32
N ALA A 44 4.92 3.32 15.10
CA ALA A 44 6.32 3.13 14.70
C ALA A 44 6.76 4.11 13.61
N ASP A 45 7.97 4.61 13.73
CA ASP A 45 8.66 5.34 12.66
C ASP A 45 9.37 4.33 11.75
N ILE A 46 8.71 3.99 10.64
CA ILE A 46 9.16 2.99 9.68
C ILE A 46 10.22 3.51 8.69
N GLU A 47 10.59 4.78 8.79
CA GLU A 47 11.68 5.36 8.00
C GLU A 47 13.02 5.28 8.72
N ASN A 48 13.01 5.38 10.06
CA ASN A 48 14.23 5.45 10.89
C ASN A 48 14.43 4.23 11.79
N ASN A 49 13.45 3.34 11.92
CA ASN A 49 13.53 2.15 12.76
C ASN A 49 13.30 0.87 11.94
N PRO A 50 13.70 -0.29 12.49
CA PRO A 50 13.41 -1.58 11.87
C PRO A 50 11.90 -1.76 11.62
N TRP A 51 11.58 -2.49 10.55
CA TRP A 51 10.20 -2.82 10.22
C TRP A 51 9.50 -3.58 11.37
N PRO A 52 8.38 -3.07 11.91
CA PRO A 52 7.77 -3.60 13.13
C PRO A 52 7.01 -4.91 12.95
N LEU A 53 6.72 -5.31 11.71
CA LEU A 53 5.98 -6.52 11.37
C LEU A 53 6.92 -7.63 10.88
N GLN A 54 8.03 -7.80 11.60
CA GLN A 54 9.03 -8.82 11.36
C GLN A 54 9.43 -9.43 12.71
N THR A 55 9.53 -10.76 12.78
CA THR A 55 9.99 -11.49 13.97
C THR A 55 11.04 -12.51 13.52
N ASP A 56 12.21 -12.51 14.17
CA ASP A 56 13.32 -13.42 13.86
C ASP A 56 13.70 -13.46 12.37
N GLY A 57 13.67 -12.30 11.71
CA GLY A 57 13.94 -12.16 10.28
C GLY A 57 12.79 -12.61 9.36
N VAL A 58 11.68 -13.09 9.92
CA VAL A 58 10.51 -13.51 9.14
C VAL A 58 9.51 -12.36 9.04
N LEU A 59 9.24 -11.94 7.81
CA LEU A 59 8.29 -10.90 7.50
C LEU A 59 6.86 -11.43 7.65
N ARG A 60 6.02 -10.71 8.39
CA ARG A 60 4.57 -10.99 8.45
C ARG A 60 3.91 -10.59 7.13
N THR A 61 3.10 -11.48 6.57
CA THR A 61 2.41 -11.26 5.30
C THR A 61 0.90 -11.14 5.47
N PHE A 62 0.24 -10.47 4.51
CA PHE A 62 -1.17 -10.12 4.58
C PHE A 62 -1.88 -10.40 3.26
N GLY A 63 -3.15 -10.82 3.34
CA GLY A 63 -3.99 -11.03 2.16
C GLY A 63 -4.33 -9.73 1.39
N ALA A 64 -4.18 -8.58 2.04
CA ALA A 64 -4.22 -7.27 1.37
C ALA A 64 -3.26 -6.31 2.05
N VAL A 65 -2.52 -5.54 1.24
CA VAL A 65 -1.64 -4.46 1.69
C VAL A 65 -2.10 -3.17 1.00
N VAL A 66 -2.32 -2.13 1.78
CA VAL A 66 -2.76 -0.82 1.30
C VAL A 66 -1.73 0.23 1.67
N VAL A 67 -1.39 1.09 0.72
CA VAL A 67 -0.52 2.26 0.93
C VAL A 67 -1.16 3.45 0.21
N THR A 68 -1.41 4.54 0.92
CA THR A 68 -1.95 5.75 0.29
C THR A 68 -1.23 7.01 0.77
N ASN A 69 -0.91 7.91 -0.17
CA ASN A 69 -0.26 9.21 0.10
C ASN A 69 1.05 9.09 0.88
N TYR A 70 1.77 8.02 0.72
CA TYR A 70 3.04 7.73 1.38
C TYR A 70 4.06 7.18 0.38
N LEU A 71 5.29 7.64 0.46
CA LEU A 71 6.42 7.13 -0.33
C LEU A 71 7.70 7.18 0.50
N TRP A 72 8.26 6.00 0.75
CA TRP A 72 9.61 5.83 1.27
C TRP A 72 10.29 4.70 0.48
N ARG A 73 11.16 5.07 -0.46
CA ARG A 73 11.75 4.12 -1.42
C ARG A 73 12.45 2.92 -0.79
N PRO A 74 13.22 3.09 0.31
CA PRO A 74 13.84 1.94 0.98
C PRO A 74 12.84 0.88 1.48
N LEU A 75 11.57 1.25 1.66
CA LEU A 75 10.53 0.34 2.13
C LEU A 75 9.76 -0.38 1.01
N LEU A 76 9.91 0.01 -0.27
CA LEU A 76 9.13 -0.53 -1.38
C LEU A 76 9.22 -2.06 -1.47
N GLU A 77 10.41 -2.62 -1.32
CA GLU A 77 10.61 -4.07 -1.33
C GLU A 77 9.88 -4.76 -0.16
N THR A 78 9.95 -4.19 1.04
CA THR A 78 9.24 -4.70 2.22
C THR A 78 7.73 -4.64 2.03
N VAL A 79 7.21 -3.54 1.47
CA VAL A 79 5.78 -3.40 1.13
C VAL A 79 5.34 -4.51 0.19
N VAL A 80 6.05 -4.72 -0.91
CA VAL A 80 5.75 -5.78 -1.88
C VAL A 80 5.82 -7.15 -1.21
N ASN A 81 6.89 -7.43 -0.42
CA ASN A 81 7.06 -8.72 0.24
C ASN A 81 6.08 -8.97 1.39
N SER A 82 5.41 -7.94 1.90
CA SER A 82 4.32 -8.09 2.89
C SER A 82 3.01 -8.62 2.29
N VAL A 83 2.90 -8.74 0.96
CA VAL A 83 1.74 -9.35 0.29
C VAL A 83 1.86 -10.86 0.35
N ALA A 84 0.90 -11.54 0.98
CA ALA A 84 0.85 -13.00 1.04
C ALA A 84 0.60 -13.62 -0.33
N PRO A 85 0.97 -14.90 -0.57
CA PRO A 85 0.54 -15.64 -1.75
C PRO A 85 -0.99 -15.57 -1.92
N GLY A 86 -1.48 -15.19 -3.10
CA GLY A 86 -2.90 -14.91 -3.39
C GLY A 86 -3.39 -13.56 -2.87
N GLY A 87 -2.55 -12.78 -2.20
CA GLY A 87 -2.88 -11.47 -1.68
C GLY A 87 -2.75 -10.35 -2.71
N VAL A 88 -3.32 -9.18 -2.38
CA VAL A 88 -3.35 -7.99 -3.22
C VAL A 88 -2.58 -6.83 -2.60
N LEU A 89 -1.86 -6.07 -3.43
CA LEU A 89 -1.32 -4.75 -3.13
C LEU A 89 -2.20 -3.70 -3.80
N LEU A 90 -2.62 -2.70 -3.02
CA LEU A 90 -3.24 -1.46 -3.49
C LEU A 90 -2.34 -0.31 -3.07
N TYR A 91 -1.72 0.36 -4.03
CA TYR A 91 -0.82 1.46 -3.74
C TYR A 91 -1.19 2.67 -4.59
N GLU A 92 -1.45 3.81 -3.96
CA GLU A 92 -1.65 5.11 -4.61
C GLU A 92 -0.83 6.17 -3.87
N THR A 93 0.02 6.91 -4.60
CA THR A 93 0.66 8.11 -4.06
C THR A 93 1.02 9.10 -5.14
N PHE A 94 1.51 10.26 -4.73
CA PHE A 94 1.84 11.36 -5.61
C PHE A 94 2.97 11.00 -6.58
N ALA A 95 2.91 11.57 -7.78
CA ALA A 95 3.88 11.35 -8.85
C ALA A 95 4.45 12.66 -9.40
N ALA A 96 5.53 12.56 -10.15
CA ALA A 96 6.19 13.66 -10.83
C ALA A 96 5.18 14.46 -11.67
N GLY A 97 5.25 15.78 -11.58
CA GLY A 97 4.25 16.72 -12.10
C GLY A 97 3.34 17.30 -11.01
N ASN A 98 3.21 16.64 -9.85
CA ASN A 98 2.40 17.15 -8.73
C ASN A 98 2.97 18.44 -8.13
N GLU A 99 4.27 18.67 -8.24
CA GLU A 99 4.95 19.88 -7.79
C GLU A 99 4.40 21.16 -8.43
N ALA A 100 3.81 21.06 -9.63
CA ALA A 100 3.16 22.16 -10.31
C ALA A 100 1.74 22.45 -9.77
N LEU A 101 1.13 21.49 -9.05
CA LEU A 101 -0.23 21.59 -8.54
C LEU A 101 -0.28 21.86 -7.03
N GLY A 102 0.79 21.56 -6.30
CA GLY A 102 0.83 21.79 -4.86
C GLY A 102 1.78 20.88 -4.09
N ARG A 103 1.37 20.47 -2.91
CA ARG A 103 2.15 19.57 -2.05
C ARG A 103 1.66 18.13 -2.12
N PRO A 104 2.55 17.14 -1.98
CA PRO A 104 4.01 17.26 -1.86
C PRO A 104 4.64 17.75 -3.17
N SER A 105 5.74 18.51 -3.05
CA SER A 105 6.48 19.08 -4.18
C SER A 105 7.95 18.64 -4.25
N ARG A 106 8.45 17.99 -3.18
CA ARG A 106 9.83 17.47 -3.18
C ARG A 106 9.91 16.18 -4.00
N PRO A 107 10.94 16.03 -4.86
CA PRO A 107 11.13 14.82 -5.69
C PRO A 107 11.17 13.52 -4.89
N ASP A 108 11.67 13.56 -3.65
CA ASP A 108 11.75 12.39 -2.76
C ASP A 108 10.37 11.76 -2.49
N PHE A 109 9.31 12.57 -2.54
CA PHE A 109 7.92 12.16 -2.27
C PHE A 109 7.07 11.97 -3.54
N LEU A 110 7.71 12.05 -4.72
CA LEU A 110 7.04 11.95 -6.00
C LEU A 110 7.58 10.74 -6.79
N LEU A 111 6.70 9.82 -7.13
CA LEU A 111 7.04 8.67 -7.97
C LEU A 111 7.45 9.10 -9.36
N GLN A 112 8.51 8.52 -9.90
CA GLN A 112 8.88 8.68 -11.29
C GLN A 112 7.95 7.85 -12.20
N PRO A 113 7.74 8.23 -13.46
CA PRO A 113 6.89 7.46 -14.36
C PRO A 113 7.26 5.97 -14.41
N GLY A 114 6.30 5.09 -14.14
CA GLY A 114 6.49 3.65 -14.14
C GLY A 114 7.15 3.07 -12.88
N GLU A 115 7.46 3.88 -11.86
CA GLU A 115 8.17 3.42 -10.65
C GLU A 115 7.39 2.34 -9.90
N LEU A 116 6.06 2.46 -9.78
CA LEU A 116 5.26 1.39 -9.16
C LEU A 116 5.23 0.11 -10.00
N LEU A 117 5.28 0.19 -11.32
CA LEU A 117 5.40 -1.00 -12.17
C LEU A 117 6.71 -1.74 -11.92
N GLN A 118 7.81 -0.99 -11.75
CA GLN A 118 9.11 -1.57 -11.45
C GLN A 118 9.13 -2.20 -10.05
N ALA A 119 8.60 -1.50 -9.05
CA ALA A 119 8.52 -2.00 -7.68
C ALA A 119 7.68 -3.30 -7.60
N CYS A 120 6.62 -3.40 -8.40
CA CYS A 120 5.71 -4.55 -8.44
C CYS A 120 6.08 -5.61 -9.49
N ALA A 121 7.30 -5.60 -10.07
CA ALA A 121 7.70 -6.54 -11.12
C ALA A 121 7.55 -8.04 -10.73
N GLY A 122 7.59 -8.36 -9.42
CA GLY A 122 7.35 -9.71 -8.89
C GLY A 122 5.88 -10.05 -8.63
N LEU A 123 4.95 -9.16 -8.95
CA LEU A 123 3.51 -9.33 -8.80
C LEU A 123 2.82 -9.32 -10.17
N GLN A 124 1.64 -9.90 -10.25
CA GLN A 124 0.77 -9.76 -11.42
C GLN A 124 0.03 -8.41 -11.31
N VAL A 125 0.33 -7.48 -12.21
CA VAL A 125 -0.36 -6.18 -12.27
C VAL A 125 -1.76 -6.39 -12.86
N VAL A 126 -2.79 -5.97 -12.11
CA VAL A 126 -4.20 -6.03 -12.51
C VAL A 126 -4.64 -4.70 -13.10
N ALA A 127 -4.22 -3.59 -12.49
CA ALA A 127 -4.49 -2.26 -12.96
C ALA A 127 -3.33 -1.33 -12.61
N TYR A 128 -3.05 -0.39 -13.50
CA TYR A 128 -2.06 0.67 -13.27
C TYR A 128 -2.53 1.95 -13.95
N GLU A 129 -2.36 3.04 -13.25
CA GLU A 129 -2.61 4.37 -13.79
C GLU A 129 -1.51 5.34 -13.35
N ASN A 130 -1.14 6.24 -14.24
CA ASN A 130 -0.26 7.37 -14.00
C ASN A 130 -0.86 8.59 -14.69
N GLY A 131 -1.30 9.57 -13.91
CA GLY A 131 -1.98 10.71 -14.48
C GLY A 131 -2.51 11.70 -13.45
N THR A 132 -3.27 12.67 -13.93
CA THR A 132 -3.84 13.74 -13.13
C THR A 132 -5.27 13.43 -12.73
N LEU A 133 -5.57 13.53 -11.44
CA LEU A 133 -6.93 13.60 -10.91
C LEU A 133 -7.37 15.06 -10.83
N GLN A 134 -8.66 15.32 -11.04
CA GLN A 134 -9.17 16.69 -11.15
C GLN A 134 -9.73 17.24 -9.83
N ASP A 135 -10.20 16.39 -8.94
CA ASP A 135 -10.88 16.82 -7.73
C ASP A 135 -10.41 16.06 -6.48
N PRO A 136 -9.54 16.64 -5.64
CA PRO A 136 -8.73 17.84 -5.92
C PRO A 136 -7.65 17.56 -6.98
N PRO A 137 -7.16 18.61 -7.69
CA PRO A 137 -6.12 18.43 -8.70
C PRO A 137 -4.84 17.85 -8.09
N ARG A 138 -4.37 16.73 -8.61
CA ARG A 138 -3.13 16.09 -8.19
C ARG A 138 -2.62 15.09 -9.24
N VAL A 139 -1.32 14.91 -9.32
CA VAL A 139 -0.70 13.87 -10.15
C VAL A 139 -0.37 12.68 -9.28
N VAL A 140 -0.81 11.49 -9.68
CA VAL A 140 -0.63 10.26 -8.93
C VAL A 140 -0.21 9.10 -9.83
N GLN A 141 0.44 8.12 -9.23
CA GLN A 141 0.45 6.74 -9.72
C GLN A 141 -0.37 5.88 -8.78
N ARG A 142 -1.10 4.93 -9.34
CA ARG A 142 -1.79 3.91 -8.56
C ARG A 142 -1.71 2.55 -9.25
N ILE A 143 -1.61 1.53 -8.43
CA ILE A 143 -1.47 0.15 -8.87
C ILE A 143 -2.33 -0.78 -8.02
N ALA A 144 -2.96 -1.75 -8.68
CA ALA A 144 -3.48 -2.95 -8.06
C ALA A 144 -2.70 -4.14 -8.62
N ALA A 145 -2.05 -4.90 -7.75
CA ALA A 145 -1.23 -6.02 -8.15
C ALA A 145 -1.44 -7.20 -7.19
N ILE A 146 -1.31 -8.42 -7.67
CA ILE A 146 -1.59 -9.65 -6.93
C ILE A 146 -0.33 -10.51 -6.89
N ARG A 147 -0.02 -11.05 -5.72
CA ARG A 147 0.99 -12.09 -5.60
C ARG A 147 0.40 -13.43 -6.02
N ALA A 148 1.02 -14.08 -7.00
CA ALA A 148 0.57 -15.40 -7.43
C ALA A 148 0.44 -16.37 -6.23
N PRO A 149 -0.60 -17.19 -6.16
CA PRO A 149 -0.71 -18.26 -5.15
C PRO A 149 0.48 -19.21 -5.20
N ALA A 150 0.82 -19.83 -4.07
CA ALA A 150 1.97 -20.75 -3.99
C ALA A 150 1.87 -21.95 -4.94
N ASP A 151 0.66 -22.35 -5.34
CA ASP A 151 0.36 -23.50 -6.22
C ASP A 151 0.18 -23.13 -7.70
N HIS A 152 0.62 -21.97 -8.11
CA HIS A 152 0.33 -21.33 -9.40
C HIS A 152 1.00 -21.96 -10.64
N ARG A 153 1.73 -23.08 -10.49
CA ARG A 153 2.47 -23.69 -11.62
C ARG A 153 1.58 -24.35 -12.68
N ARG A 154 0.26 -24.41 -12.49
CA ARG A 154 -0.62 -25.20 -13.37
C ARG A 154 -1.57 -24.42 -14.25
N HIS A 155 -2.02 -23.21 -13.87
CA HIS A 155 -2.87 -22.37 -14.73
C HIS A 155 -2.70 -20.88 -14.37
N PRO A 156 -2.50 -19.97 -15.33
CA PRO A 156 -2.64 -18.56 -15.05
C PRO A 156 -4.09 -18.31 -14.61
N GLU A 157 -4.27 -17.75 -13.42
CA GLU A 157 -5.62 -17.35 -12.99
C GLU A 157 -6.12 -16.22 -13.89
N ILE A 158 -7.24 -16.45 -14.55
CA ILE A 158 -7.94 -15.43 -15.34
C ILE A 158 -8.89 -14.71 -14.39
N TRP A 159 -8.53 -13.50 -14.01
CA TRP A 159 -9.39 -12.65 -13.19
C TRP A 159 -10.55 -12.13 -14.02
N ARG A 160 -11.78 -12.35 -13.57
CA ARG A 160 -12.96 -11.78 -14.21
C ARG A 160 -13.04 -10.30 -13.85
N LEU A 161 -13.01 -9.44 -14.84
CA LEU A 161 -13.33 -8.03 -14.67
C LEU A 161 -14.83 -7.91 -14.48
N ALA A 162 -15.27 -7.26 -13.38
CA ALA A 162 -16.64 -6.82 -13.25
C ALA A 162 -16.82 -5.57 -14.14
N LEU A 163 -17.70 -5.65 -15.11
CA LEU A 163 -18.13 -4.52 -15.93
C LEU A 163 -19.23 -3.75 -15.23
#